data_48306989ce87c1d2db592709755256bc
#
_entry.id   48306989ce87c1d2db592709755256bc
#
_cell.length_a   1.000
_cell.length_b   1.000
_cell.length_c   1.000
_cell.angle_alpha   90.00
_cell.angle_beta   90.00
_cell.angle_gamma   90.00
#
_symmetry.space_group_name_H-M   'P 1'
#
loop_
_entity.id
_entity.type
_entity.pdbx_description
1 polymer ?
#
loop_
_entity_poly.entity_id
_entity_poly.type
_entity_poly.pdbx_seq_one_letter_code
_entity_poly.pdbx_strand_id
1 'polypeptide(L)' 'MLFRSVQVALITEQINHLTEHLKIHKKDFTSRRGLLMMVGKRARLLKYLQGQDRERYQTLIKKLGIRK' A
#
# COMPACT_ATOMS: atom_id res chain seq x y z
N MET A 1 -13.04 1.58 -11.52
CA MET A 1 -12.48 2.20 -10.31
C MET A 1 -12.39 1.25 -9.14
N LEU A 2 -13.32 0.29 -9.08
CA LEU A 2 -13.19 -0.79 -8.09
C LEU A 2 -11.84 -1.51 -8.22
N PHE A 3 -11.37 -1.63 -9.44
CA PHE A 3 -10.10 -2.28 -9.72
C PHE A 3 -8.93 -1.65 -8.97
N ARG A 4 -8.89 -0.32 -8.92
CA ARG A 4 -7.78 0.37 -8.25
C ARG A 4 -7.84 0.23 -6.73
N SER A 5 -9.06 0.20 -6.19
CA SER A 5 -9.25 -0.04 -4.76
C SER A 5 -8.76 -1.44 -4.37
N VAL A 6 -9.06 -2.44 -5.21
CA VAL A 6 -8.59 -3.80 -5.00
C VAL A 6 -7.05 -3.84 -5.07
N GLN A 7 -6.48 -3.12 -6.02
CA GLN A 7 -5.04 -3.06 -6.20
C GLN A 7 -4.34 -2.49 -4.95
N VAL A 8 -4.90 -1.42 -4.39
CA VAL A 8 -4.36 -0.82 -3.17
C VAL A 8 -4.42 -1.82 -2.01
N ALA A 9 -5.52 -2.54 -1.88
CA ALA A 9 -5.67 -3.53 -0.83
C ALA A 9 -4.64 -4.65 -0.96
N LEU A 10 -4.42 -5.14 -2.18
CA LEU A 10 -3.43 -6.18 -2.42
C LEU A 10 -2.01 -5.71 -2.12
N ILE A 11 -1.69 -4.49 -2.55
CA ILE A 11 -0.36 -3.93 -2.29
C ILE A 11 -0.17 -3.74 -0.79
N THR A 12 -1.19 -3.27 -0.08
CA THR A 12 -1.11 -3.09 1.36
C THR A 12 -0.82 -4.41 2.06
N GLU A 13 -1.49 -5.48 1.64
CA GLU A 13 -1.23 -6.81 2.18
C GLU A 13 0.20 -7.25 1.93
N GLN A 14 0.70 -7.04 0.72
CA GLN A 14 2.08 -7.37 0.38
C GLN A 14 3.08 -6.56 1.19
N ILE A 15 2.80 -5.28 1.41
CA ILE A 15 3.63 -4.43 2.25
C ILE A 15 3.70 -4.97 3.67
N ASN A 16 2.57 -5.38 4.22
CA ASN A 16 2.52 -5.94 5.56
C ASN A 16 3.34 -7.23 5.64
N HIS A 17 3.24 -8.09 4.64
CA HIS A 17 4.03 -9.32 4.57
C HIS A 17 5.52 -9.04 4.55
N LEU A 18 5.95 -8.10 3.72
CA LEU A 18 7.36 -7.74 3.62
C LEU A 18 7.86 -7.07 4.90
N THR A 19 7.02 -6.27 5.53
CA THR A 19 7.36 -5.63 6.80
C THR A 19 7.65 -6.70 7.87
N GLU A 20 6.80 -7.71 7.95
CA GLU A 20 7.00 -8.81 8.87
C GLU A 20 8.27 -9.59 8.54
N HIS A 21 8.49 -9.85 7.27
CA HIS A 21 9.70 -10.55 6.81
C HIS A 21 10.94 -9.79 7.22
N LEU A 22 10.96 -8.48 7.05
CA LEU A 22 12.11 -7.64 7.37
C LEU A 22 12.37 -7.53 8.87
N LYS A 23 11.37 -7.75 9.69
CA LYS A 23 11.57 -7.80 11.14
C LYS A 23 12.44 -8.99 11.53
N ILE A 24 12.31 -10.08 10.80
CA ILE A 24 13.07 -11.31 11.04
C ILE A 24 14.39 -11.27 10.28
N HIS A 25 14.35 -10.82 9.03
CA HIS A 25 15.53 -10.80 8.14
C HIS A 25 15.94 -9.36 7.85
N LYS A 26 16.55 -8.73 8.84
CA LYS A 26 16.90 -7.30 8.76
C LYS A 26 17.90 -6.96 7.66
N LYS A 27 18.69 -7.93 7.24
CA LYS A 27 19.74 -7.72 6.23
C LYS A 27 19.30 -8.08 4.81
N ASP A 28 18.01 -8.34 4.61
CA ASP A 28 17.50 -8.65 3.29
C ASP A 28 17.24 -7.35 2.52
N PHE A 29 18.29 -6.85 1.87
CA PHE A 29 18.22 -5.59 1.14
C PHE A 29 17.33 -5.65 -0.08
N THR A 30 17.20 -6.82 -0.70
CA THR A 30 16.34 -7.01 -1.86
C THR A 30 14.87 -6.83 -1.46
N SER A 31 14.47 -7.44 -0.35
CA SER A 31 13.11 -7.29 0.15
C SER A 31 12.83 -5.86 0.60
N ARG A 32 13.80 -5.21 1.22
CA ARG A 32 13.66 -3.81 1.64
C ARG A 32 13.42 -2.90 0.44
N ARG A 33 14.17 -3.12 -0.63
CA ARG A 33 14.00 -2.37 -1.86
C ARG A 33 12.62 -2.60 -2.45
N GLY A 34 12.16 -3.85 -2.48
CA GLY A 34 10.83 -4.19 -2.95
C GLY A 34 9.74 -3.52 -2.13
N LEU A 35 9.92 -3.46 -0.81
CA LEU A 35 8.98 -2.80 0.09
C LEU A 35 8.86 -1.31 -0.24
N LEU A 36 9.99 -0.63 -0.43
CA LEU A 36 9.99 0.78 -0.78
C LEU A 36 9.29 1.03 -2.10
N MET A 37 9.50 0.16 -3.09
CA MET A 37 8.80 0.27 -4.38
C MET A 37 7.30 0.11 -4.22
N MET A 38 6.86 -0.84 -3.40
CA MET A 38 5.44 -1.05 -3.16
C MET A 38 4.79 0.10 -2.43
N VAL A 39 5.48 0.67 -1.45
CA VAL A 39 4.99 1.84 -0.72
C VAL A 39 4.81 3.01 -1.67
N GLY A 40 5.78 3.24 -2.55
CA GLY A 40 5.69 4.29 -3.55
C GLY A 40 4.53 4.07 -4.51
N LYS A 41 4.36 2.84 -4.97
CA LYS A 41 3.26 2.49 -5.87
C LYS A 41 1.91 2.69 -5.21
N ARG A 42 1.78 2.27 -3.95
CA ARG A 42 0.55 2.48 -3.19
C ARG A 42 0.24 3.96 -3.03
N ALA A 43 1.26 4.76 -2.73
CA ALA A 43 1.08 6.20 -2.59
C ALA A 43 0.54 6.84 -3.87
N ARG A 44 1.05 6.42 -5.02
CA ARG A 44 0.57 6.90 -6.31
C ARG A 44 -0.89 6.53 -6.55
N LEU A 45 -1.25 5.29 -6.24
CA LEU A 45 -2.62 4.83 -6.42
C LEU A 45 -3.58 5.56 -5.50
N LEU A 46 -3.18 5.78 -4.26
CA LEU A 46 -4.00 6.52 -3.30
C LEU A 46 -4.18 7.97 -3.75
N LYS A 47 -3.12 8.58 -4.24
CA LYS A 47 -3.20 9.95 -4.75
C LYS A 47 -4.15 10.04 -5.93
N TYR A 48 -4.11 9.06 -6.81
CA TYR A 48 -5.01 9.00 -7.95
C TYR A 48 -6.46 8.88 -7.49
N LEU A 49 -6.73 7.98 -6.56
CA LEU A 49 -8.08 7.80 -6.03
C LEU A 49 -8.59 9.04 -5.33
N GLN A 50 -7.73 9.74 -4.60
CA GLN A 50 -8.10 10.97 -3.94
C GLN A 50 -8.56 12.03 -4.94
N GLY A 51 -7.92 12.08 -6.09
CA GLY A 51 -8.29 13.02 -7.14
C GLY A 51 -9.55 12.62 -7.89
N GLN A 52 -9.82 11.32 -8.04
CA GLN A 52 -10.94 10.82 -8.80
C GLN A 52 -12.20 10.63 -7.96
N ASP A 53 -12.05 10.08 -6.76
CA ASP A 53 -13.19 9.76 -5.91
C ASP A 53 -12.77 9.88 -4.44
N ARG A 54 -13.03 11.04 -3.88
CA ARG A 54 -12.65 11.36 -2.52
C ARG A 54 -13.33 10.47 -1.48
N GLU A 55 -14.59 10.16 -1.70
CA GLU A 55 -15.34 9.33 -0.76
C GLU A 55 -14.77 7.92 -0.70
N ARG A 56 -14.47 7.33 -1.84
CA ARG A 56 -13.85 6.02 -1.89
C ARG A 56 -12.48 6.01 -1.26
N TYR A 57 -11.72 7.06 -1.51
CA TYR A 57 -10.40 7.21 -0.92
C TYR A 57 -10.50 7.18 0.61
N GLN A 58 -11.38 7.99 1.18
CA GLN A 58 -11.54 8.04 2.63
C GLN A 58 -12.05 6.73 3.20
N THR A 59 -12.99 6.10 2.55
CA THR A 59 -13.49 4.80 2.96
C THR A 59 -12.39 3.75 2.93
N LEU A 60 -11.58 3.78 1.88
CA LEU A 60 -10.50 2.82 1.70
C LEU A 60 -9.43 2.95 2.78
N ILE A 61 -8.98 4.17 3.07
CA ILE A 61 -7.96 4.35 4.10
C ILE A 61 -8.47 3.99 5.49
N LYS A 62 -9.75 4.21 5.76
CA LYS A 62 -10.34 3.76 7.01
C LYS A 62 -10.34 2.25 7.13
N LYS A 63 -10.73 1.58 6.05
CA LYS A 63 -10.81 0.12 6.01
C LYS A 63 -9.44 -0.53 6.17
N LEU A 64 -8.44 0.03 5.52
CA LEU A 64 -7.10 -0.55 5.52
C LEU A 64 -6.23 -0.05 6.67
N GLY A 65 -6.72 0.92 7.44
CA GLY A 65 -5.95 1.49 8.51
C GLY A 65 -4.73 2.28 8.04
N ILE A 66 -4.79 2.80 6.82
CA ILE A 66 -3.70 3.58 6.25
C ILE A 66 -3.84 5.02 6.71
N ARG A 67 -2.76 5.58 7.24
CA ARG A 67 -2.72 6.99 7.58
C ARG A 67 -2.42 7.81 6.36
N LYS A 68 -3.29 8.74 6.03
CA LYS A 68 -3.22 9.64 4.93
C LYS A 68 -4.01 9.29 3.76
#